data_a1a8c1af2b5db7c19cbfa277128a77d7
#
_entry.id   a1a8c1af2b5db7c19cbfa277128a77d7
#
_cell.length_a   1.000
_cell.length_b   1.000
_cell.length_c   1.000
_cell.angle_alpha   90.00
_cell.angle_beta   90.00
_cell.angle_gamma   90.00
#
_symmetry.space_group_name_H-M   'P 1'
#
loop_
_entity.id
_entity.type
_entity.pdbx_description
1 polymer ?
#
loop_
_entity_poly.entity_id
_entity_poly.type
_entity_poly.pdbx_seq_one_letter_code
_entity_poly.pdbx_strand_id
1 'polypeptide(L)'
;MKPAGATPVPTLYAESADGVLIGYRLRGESPADAPLPPVLLVHGFASNAAVTWEGTGWVQALAEAGRAVITVDLRGHGESDKPVDGASYAPELLGADLLAVVESAGVERVDVIGYSMGNRVTSALAELAPERIRRVVIGGAGPDELFASWDLDEVRAVLQRDEWAGHPVIEQVLRPAIDAGADRDVLLAVIEGVAGSPLAIPADIPTLFVAGENDPVPAGVQQLALDWGADLVTIPGRDHVSTLTARAFKTAAIEFLA
;
A
#
# COMPACT_ATOMS: atom_id res chain seq x y z
N MET A 1 -14.05 29.90 7.13
CA MET A 1 -13.36 30.29 5.89
C MET A 1 -12.68 29.03 5.38
N LYS A 2 -13.11 28.45 4.23
CA LYS A 2 -12.36 27.38 3.57
C LYS A 2 -10.99 27.95 3.17
N PRO A 3 -9.87 27.25 3.43
CA PRO A 3 -8.60 27.70 2.89
C PRO A 3 -8.69 27.76 1.38
N ALA A 4 -8.12 28.81 0.80
CA ALA A 4 -8.04 29.03 -0.64
C ALA A 4 -7.44 27.78 -1.29
N GLY A 5 -8.09 27.27 -2.34
CA GLY A 5 -7.81 26.00 -2.94
C GLY A 5 -6.35 25.85 -3.38
N ALA A 6 -5.69 24.88 -2.78
CA ALA A 6 -4.45 24.36 -3.34
C ALA A 6 -4.77 23.82 -4.74
N THR A 7 -4.01 24.24 -5.75
CA THR A 7 -4.13 23.72 -7.11
C THR A 7 -4.04 22.20 -7.04
N PRO A 8 -4.97 21.45 -7.68
CA PRO A 8 -4.86 20.00 -7.71
C PRO A 8 -3.52 19.59 -8.32
N VAL A 9 -2.80 18.71 -7.65
CA VAL A 9 -1.56 18.15 -8.24
C VAL A 9 -2.00 17.18 -9.33
N PRO A 10 -1.47 17.33 -10.56
CA PRO A 10 -1.84 16.47 -11.66
C PRO A 10 -1.39 15.02 -11.39
N THR A 11 -2.16 14.06 -11.86
CA THR A 11 -1.72 12.68 -11.96
C THR A 11 -0.73 12.57 -13.11
N LEU A 12 0.41 11.97 -12.81
CA LEU A 12 1.43 11.55 -13.76
C LEU A 12 1.27 10.04 -13.98
N TYR A 13 1.81 9.53 -15.07
CA TYR A 13 1.73 8.11 -15.39
C TYR A 13 3.12 7.55 -15.67
N ALA A 14 3.42 6.42 -15.05
CA ALA A 14 4.56 5.58 -15.36
C ALA A 14 4.08 4.37 -16.17
N GLU A 15 4.78 4.04 -17.24
CA GLU A 15 4.50 2.83 -18.02
C GLU A 15 5.28 1.67 -17.42
N SER A 16 4.57 0.64 -16.96
CA SER A 16 5.15 -0.59 -16.42
C SER A 16 5.74 -1.46 -17.54
N ALA A 17 6.51 -2.47 -17.17
CA ALA A 17 7.21 -3.36 -18.11
C ALA A 17 6.28 -4.09 -19.11
N ASP A 18 5.02 -4.27 -18.76
CA ASP A 18 3.97 -4.89 -19.58
C ASP A 18 3.05 -3.86 -20.28
N GLY A 19 3.37 -2.57 -20.23
CA GLY A 19 2.65 -1.49 -20.87
C GLY A 19 1.46 -0.94 -20.09
N VAL A 20 1.22 -1.44 -18.87
CA VAL A 20 0.18 -0.92 -17.97
C VAL A 20 0.58 0.44 -17.42
N LEU A 21 -0.33 1.42 -17.47
CA LEU A 21 -0.09 2.77 -16.97
C LEU A 21 -0.43 2.87 -15.49
N ILE A 22 0.55 3.29 -14.69
CA ILE A 22 0.45 3.46 -13.24
C ILE A 22 0.37 4.93 -12.89
N GLY A 23 -0.77 5.35 -12.33
CA GLY A 23 -1.02 6.72 -11.90
C GLY A 23 -0.28 7.04 -10.60
N TYR A 24 0.44 8.18 -10.57
CA TYR A 24 1.11 8.64 -9.36
C TYR A 24 1.11 10.17 -9.27
N ARG A 25 1.38 10.69 -8.07
CA ARG A 25 1.49 12.13 -7.84
C ARG A 25 2.73 12.44 -7.01
N LEU A 26 3.36 13.57 -7.35
CA LEU A 26 4.51 14.11 -6.61
C LEU A 26 4.07 15.30 -5.75
N ARG A 27 4.51 15.33 -4.52
CA ARG A 27 4.30 16.45 -3.58
C ARG A 27 5.64 16.85 -2.97
N GLY A 28 5.97 18.13 -3.06
CA GLY A 28 7.25 18.66 -2.63
C GLY A 28 8.34 18.47 -3.68
N GLU A 29 9.48 19.08 -3.44
CA GLU A 29 10.67 18.94 -4.28
C GLU A 29 11.62 17.93 -3.64
N SER A 30 12.23 17.09 -4.45
CA SER A 30 13.27 16.16 -4.03
C SER A 30 14.50 16.39 -4.88
N PRO A 31 15.28 17.45 -4.62
CA PRO A 31 16.52 17.66 -5.34
C PRO A 31 17.47 16.49 -5.15
N ALA A 32 18.35 16.26 -6.13
CA ALA A 32 19.27 15.11 -6.11
C ALA A 32 20.23 15.11 -4.90
N ASP A 33 20.45 16.28 -4.29
CA ASP A 33 21.27 16.47 -3.09
C ASP A 33 20.43 16.57 -1.79
N ALA A 34 19.14 16.24 -1.85
CA ALA A 34 18.31 16.21 -0.66
C ALA A 34 18.88 15.23 0.39
N PRO A 35 18.91 15.61 1.67
CA PRO A 35 19.49 14.76 2.72
C PRO A 35 18.72 13.44 2.93
N LEU A 36 17.45 13.41 2.56
CA LEU A 36 16.58 12.24 2.66
C LEU A 36 15.81 12.04 1.36
N PRO A 37 15.63 10.79 0.90
CA PRO A 37 14.88 10.50 -0.30
C PRO A 37 13.38 10.76 -0.08
N PRO A 38 12.56 10.90 -1.15
CA PRO A 38 11.12 10.99 -1.03
C PRO A 38 10.52 9.74 -0.39
N VAL A 39 9.32 9.88 0.16
CA VAL A 39 8.54 8.77 0.73
C VAL A 39 7.53 8.29 -0.31
N LEU A 40 7.64 7.03 -0.73
CA LEU A 40 6.66 6.34 -1.56
C LEU A 40 5.56 5.76 -0.66
N LEU A 41 4.31 6.12 -0.93
CA LEU A 41 3.14 5.70 -0.19
C LEU A 41 2.32 4.68 -0.99
N VAL A 42 2.24 3.44 -0.47
CA VAL A 42 1.64 2.29 -1.16
C VAL A 42 0.38 1.85 -0.41
N HIS A 43 -0.80 2.09 -1.00
CA HIS A 43 -2.10 1.83 -0.37
C HIS A 43 -2.50 0.35 -0.38
N GLY A 44 -3.57 0.01 0.36
CA GLY A 44 -4.13 -1.33 0.44
C GLY A 44 -5.19 -1.64 -0.62
N PHE A 45 -5.72 -2.87 -0.56
CA PHE A 45 -6.77 -3.37 -1.43
C PHE A 45 -8.01 -2.49 -1.43
N ALA A 46 -8.67 -2.40 -2.58
CA ALA A 46 -9.93 -1.69 -2.81
C ALA A 46 -9.94 -0.22 -2.36
N SER A 47 -8.76 0.44 -2.39
CA SER A 47 -8.57 1.84 -2.03
C SER A 47 -7.82 2.58 -3.15
N ASN A 48 -7.31 3.77 -2.85
CA ASN A 48 -6.46 4.56 -3.74
C ASN A 48 -5.64 5.57 -2.94
N ALA A 49 -4.71 6.25 -3.59
CA ALA A 49 -3.85 7.23 -2.97
C ALA A 49 -4.61 8.40 -2.33
N ALA A 50 -5.67 8.87 -2.97
CA ALA A 50 -6.47 10.00 -2.47
C ALA A 50 -7.19 9.65 -1.17
N VAL A 51 -7.80 8.46 -1.08
CA VAL A 51 -8.52 7.99 0.10
C VAL A 51 -7.55 7.63 1.22
N THR A 52 -6.54 6.81 0.91
CA THR A 52 -5.63 6.27 1.92
C THR A 52 -4.67 7.33 2.47
N TRP A 53 -4.09 8.16 1.62
CA TRP A 53 -2.97 9.00 2.00
C TRP A 53 -3.30 10.49 2.10
N GLU A 54 -4.03 11.04 1.10
CA GLU A 54 -4.40 12.44 1.13
C GLU A 54 -5.53 12.70 2.14
N GLY A 55 -6.62 11.92 2.05
CA GLY A 55 -7.81 12.07 2.91
C GLY A 55 -7.55 11.82 4.39
N THR A 56 -6.55 11.03 4.72
CA THR A 56 -6.15 10.74 6.12
C THR A 56 -5.05 11.67 6.64
N GLY A 57 -4.54 12.61 5.81
CA GLY A 57 -3.56 13.61 6.19
C GLY A 57 -2.11 13.11 6.29
N TRP A 58 -1.77 11.96 5.67
CA TRP A 58 -0.39 11.48 5.62
C TRP A 58 0.52 12.37 4.78
N VAL A 59 0.04 12.77 3.59
CA VAL A 59 0.80 13.64 2.69
C VAL A 59 1.13 14.95 3.38
N GLN A 60 0.16 15.53 4.10
CA GLN A 60 0.39 16.76 4.85
C GLN A 60 1.40 16.56 5.99
N ALA A 61 1.28 15.48 6.79
CA ALA A 61 2.18 15.20 7.90
C ALA A 61 3.63 15.01 7.45
N LEU A 62 3.85 14.31 6.34
CA LEU A 62 5.18 14.13 5.74
C LEU A 62 5.73 15.45 5.18
N ALA A 63 4.90 16.24 4.51
CA ALA A 63 5.31 17.56 4.01
C ALA A 63 5.70 18.52 5.14
N GLU A 64 4.95 18.53 6.25
CA GLU A 64 5.28 19.29 7.47
C GLU A 64 6.60 18.84 8.11
N ALA A 65 6.96 17.53 7.93
CA ALA A 65 8.26 16.98 8.32
C ALA A 65 9.37 17.24 7.27
N GLY A 66 9.10 18.04 6.24
CA GLY A 66 10.09 18.40 5.20
C GLY A 66 10.37 17.29 4.19
N ARG A 67 9.46 16.30 4.06
CA ARG A 67 9.65 15.18 3.14
C ARG A 67 8.87 15.39 1.83
N ALA A 68 9.55 15.15 0.72
CA ALA A 68 8.86 14.95 -0.55
C ALA A 68 8.11 13.60 -0.52
N VAL A 69 6.97 13.54 -1.20
CA VAL A 69 6.07 12.38 -1.18
C VAL A 69 5.69 11.98 -2.59
N ILE A 70 5.74 10.68 -2.86
CA ILE A 70 5.19 10.03 -4.03
C ILE A 70 3.99 9.21 -3.57
N THR A 71 2.80 9.52 -4.08
CA THR A 71 1.62 8.68 -3.87
C THR A 71 1.33 7.91 -5.15
N VAL A 72 1.08 6.62 -5.07
CA VAL A 72 0.77 5.76 -6.23
C VAL A 72 -0.64 5.21 -6.09
N ASP A 73 -1.37 5.17 -7.19
CA ASP A 73 -2.54 4.32 -7.33
C ASP A 73 -2.05 2.97 -7.89
N LEU A 74 -2.21 1.90 -7.12
CA LEU A 74 -1.78 0.57 -7.56
C LEU A 74 -2.55 0.13 -8.81
N ARG A 75 -1.95 -0.73 -9.65
CA ARG A 75 -2.65 -1.43 -10.73
C ARG A 75 -4.02 -1.94 -10.26
N GLY A 76 -5.07 -1.77 -11.03
CA GLY A 76 -6.44 -2.12 -10.66
C GLY A 76 -7.15 -1.09 -9.78
N HIS A 77 -6.48 -0.01 -9.37
CA HIS A 77 -7.04 0.97 -8.43
C HIS A 77 -6.89 2.41 -8.94
N GLY A 78 -7.69 3.30 -8.35
CA GLY A 78 -7.61 4.74 -8.58
C GLY A 78 -7.60 5.12 -10.06
N GLU A 79 -6.58 5.87 -10.48
CA GLU A 79 -6.39 6.33 -11.87
C GLU A 79 -5.44 5.45 -12.69
N SER A 80 -4.92 4.36 -12.11
CA SER A 80 -4.13 3.36 -12.86
C SER A 80 -5.01 2.47 -13.73
N ASP A 81 -4.40 1.86 -14.76
CA ASP A 81 -5.06 0.86 -15.58
C ASP A 81 -5.56 -0.34 -14.74
N LYS A 82 -6.64 -0.97 -15.24
CA LYS A 82 -7.40 -1.99 -14.50
C LYS A 82 -7.58 -3.26 -15.33
N PRO A 83 -6.50 -4.06 -15.52
CA PRO A 83 -6.65 -5.38 -16.14
C PRO A 83 -7.65 -6.25 -15.35
N VAL A 84 -8.39 -7.09 -16.06
CA VAL A 84 -9.39 -8.01 -15.45
C VAL A 84 -8.92 -9.46 -15.40
N ASP A 85 -7.62 -9.68 -15.58
CA ASP A 85 -6.98 -10.98 -15.58
C ASP A 85 -6.06 -11.11 -14.36
N GLY A 86 -6.24 -12.16 -13.56
CA GLY A 86 -5.50 -12.39 -12.32
C GLY A 86 -3.98 -12.47 -12.53
N ALA A 87 -3.51 -13.02 -13.66
CA ALA A 87 -2.08 -13.07 -13.96
C ALA A 87 -1.43 -11.70 -14.11
N SER A 88 -2.22 -10.67 -14.45
CA SER A 88 -1.77 -9.27 -14.49
C SER A 88 -1.43 -8.69 -13.11
N TYR A 89 -1.76 -9.39 -12.03
CA TYR A 89 -1.49 -8.96 -10.65
C TYR A 89 -0.46 -9.84 -9.94
N ALA A 90 0.34 -10.57 -10.71
CA ALA A 90 1.46 -11.33 -10.16
C ALA A 90 2.44 -10.39 -9.40
N PRO A 91 3.03 -10.83 -8.28
CA PRO A 91 3.91 -10.00 -7.46
C PRO A 91 5.03 -9.32 -8.25
N GLU A 92 5.61 -10.01 -9.22
CA GLU A 92 6.70 -9.49 -10.06
C GLU A 92 6.25 -8.27 -10.88
N LEU A 93 5.02 -8.29 -11.41
CA LEU A 93 4.46 -7.16 -12.15
C LEU A 93 4.13 -5.99 -11.23
N LEU A 94 3.58 -6.28 -10.04
CA LEU A 94 3.30 -5.24 -9.03
C LEU A 94 4.57 -4.58 -8.51
N GLY A 95 5.66 -5.34 -8.34
CA GLY A 95 6.98 -4.81 -8.01
C GLY A 95 7.54 -3.92 -9.13
N ALA A 96 7.40 -4.35 -10.39
CA ALA A 96 7.81 -3.60 -11.57
C ALA A 96 7.02 -2.28 -11.71
N ASP A 97 5.74 -2.25 -11.35
CA ASP A 97 4.92 -1.03 -11.31
C ASP A 97 5.52 0.03 -10.40
N LEU A 98 5.87 -0.36 -9.16
CA LEU A 98 6.47 0.58 -8.22
C LEU A 98 7.86 1.04 -8.68
N LEU A 99 8.64 0.14 -9.28
CA LEU A 99 9.94 0.49 -9.85
C LEU A 99 9.78 1.52 -10.98
N ALA A 100 8.85 1.30 -11.90
CA ALA A 100 8.54 2.23 -12.99
C ALA A 100 8.12 3.61 -12.45
N VAL A 101 7.34 3.66 -11.38
CA VAL A 101 6.97 4.93 -10.71
C VAL A 101 8.20 5.63 -10.13
N VAL A 102 9.10 4.91 -9.43
CA VAL A 102 10.33 5.47 -8.86
C VAL A 102 11.23 6.03 -9.96
N GLU A 103 11.40 5.30 -11.07
CA GLU A 103 12.18 5.73 -12.23
C GLU A 103 11.56 6.92 -12.93
N SER A 104 10.24 6.89 -13.19
CA SER A 104 9.51 8.00 -13.82
C SER A 104 9.51 9.27 -12.96
N ALA A 105 9.55 9.12 -11.64
CA ALA A 105 9.71 10.23 -10.70
C ALA A 105 11.12 10.83 -10.70
N GLY A 106 12.09 10.20 -11.38
CA GLY A 106 13.47 10.66 -11.48
C GLY A 106 14.26 10.59 -10.19
N VAL A 107 13.90 9.66 -9.28
CA VAL A 107 14.55 9.50 -7.98
C VAL A 107 15.35 8.21 -7.91
N GLU A 108 16.52 8.27 -7.28
CA GLU A 108 17.43 7.12 -7.17
C GLU A 108 16.94 6.13 -6.10
N ARG A 109 16.46 6.64 -4.98
CA ARG A 109 16.00 5.83 -3.83
C ARG A 109 14.76 6.44 -3.21
N VAL A 110 13.98 5.61 -2.51
CA VAL A 110 12.80 6.01 -1.74
C VAL A 110 12.84 5.42 -0.33
N ASP A 111 12.16 6.07 0.62
CA ASP A 111 11.60 5.39 1.78
C ASP A 111 10.20 4.91 1.40
N VAL A 112 9.75 3.79 1.95
CA VAL A 112 8.43 3.25 1.62
C VAL A 112 7.57 3.16 2.87
N ILE A 113 6.32 3.61 2.76
CA ILE A 113 5.26 3.31 3.74
C ILE A 113 4.19 2.53 3.02
N GLY A 114 4.08 1.24 3.33
CA GLY A 114 3.00 0.38 2.84
C GLY A 114 1.88 0.24 3.86
N TYR A 115 0.66 0.00 3.38
CA TYR A 115 -0.47 -0.34 4.23
C TYR A 115 -1.23 -1.55 3.72
N SER A 116 -1.49 -2.54 4.62
CA SER A 116 -2.25 -3.76 4.30
C SER A 116 -1.65 -4.49 3.08
N MET A 117 -2.44 -4.78 2.04
CA MET A 117 -1.98 -5.38 0.78
C MET A 117 -0.79 -4.63 0.16
N GLY A 118 -0.72 -3.30 0.30
CA GLY A 118 0.39 -2.51 -0.24
C GLY A 118 1.78 -2.94 0.26
N ASN A 119 1.86 -3.62 1.42
CA ASN A 119 3.11 -4.17 1.91
C ASN A 119 3.58 -5.39 1.10
N ARG A 120 2.65 -6.18 0.51
CA ARG A 120 3.00 -7.28 -0.40
C ARG A 120 3.60 -6.73 -1.70
N VAL A 121 3.02 -5.64 -2.20
CA VAL A 121 3.56 -4.92 -3.38
C VAL A 121 4.92 -4.28 -3.05
N THR A 122 5.08 -3.71 -1.84
CA THR A 122 6.37 -3.20 -1.35
C THR A 122 7.41 -4.33 -1.26
N SER A 123 7.02 -5.52 -0.81
CA SER A 123 7.91 -6.69 -0.77
C SER A 123 8.40 -7.08 -2.16
N ALA A 124 7.52 -7.07 -3.15
CA ALA A 124 7.88 -7.35 -4.53
C ALA A 124 8.86 -6.31 -5.11
N LEU A 125 8.70 -5.02 -4.80
CA LEU A 125 9.70 -4.01 -5.14
C LEU A 125 11.03 -4.26 -4.43
N ALA A 126 10.99 -4.62 -3.13
CA ALA A 126 12.20 -4.86 -2.34
C ALA A 126 12.97 -6.10 -2.81
N GLU A 127 12.29 -7.11 -3.33
CA GLU A 127 12.91 -8.27 -3.97
C GLU A 127 13.52 -7.91 -5.33
N LEU A 128 12.80 -7.12 -6.14
CA LEU A 128 13.21 -6.76 -7.50
C LEU A 128 14.39 -5.76 -7.51
N ALA A 129 14.35 -4.74 -6.65
CA ALA A 129 15.29 -3.62 -6.65
C ALA A 129 15.57 -3.11 -5.22
N PRO A 130 16.20 -3.93 -4.35
CA PRO A 130 16.44 -3.57 -2.94
C PRO A 130 17.27 -2.29 -2.79
N GLU A 131 18.20 -2.01 -3.72
CA GLU A 131 19.02 -0.80 -3.72
C GLU A 131 18.22 0.49 -3.89
N ARG A 132 16.98 0.40 -4.39
CA ARG A 132 16.06 1.54 -4.58
C ARG A 132 15.33 1.92 -3.28
N ILE A 133 15.49 1.14 -2.21
CA ILE A 133 14.79 1.36 -0.94
C ILE A 133 15.82 1.65 0.16
N ARG A 134 15.58 2.72 0.95
CA ARG A 134 16.40 3.05 2.11
C ARG A 134 15.82 2.46 3.40
N ARG A 135 14.53 2.63 3.64
CA ARG A 135 13.80 2.16 4.83
C ARG A 135 12.36 1.81 4.47
N VAL A 136 11.76 0.88 5.20
CA VAL A 136 10.37 0.45 5.02
C VAL A 136 9.58 0.58 6.31
N VAL A 137 8.37 1.12 6.22
CA VAL A 137 7.37 1.07 7.28
C VAL A 137 6.22 0.19 6.82
N ILE A 138 5.96 -0.90 7.54
CA ILE A 138 4.91 -1.88 7.28
C ILE A 138 3.74 -1.61 8.22
N GLY A 139 2.67 -1.04 7.70
CA GLY A 139 1.45 -0.77 8.45
C GLY A 139 0.36 -1.80 8.19
N GLY A 140 -0.24 -2.35 9.26
CA GLY A 140 -1.42 -3.22 9.15
C GLY A 140 -1.21 -4.50 8.34
N ALA A 141 -0.04 -5.12 8.42
CA ALA A 141 0.25 -6.41 7.79
C ALA A 141 1.04 -7.33 8.73
N GLY A 142 0.83 -8.63 8.58
CA GLY A 142 1.47 -9.69 9.34
C GLY A 142 2.01 -10.78 8.41
N PRO A 143 2.45 -11.92 8.98
CA PRO A 143 3.03 -13.02 8.20
C PRO A 143 2.04 -13.59 7.18
N ASP A 144 0.77 -13.72 7.56
CA ASP A 144 -0.26 -14.31 6.72
C ASP A 144 -0.87 -13.28 5.77
N GLU A 145 -1.05 -13.68 4.50
CA GLU A 145 -1.74 -12.87 3.51
C GLU A 145 -3.26 -13.16 3.61
N LEU A 146 -4.08 -12.11 3.61
CA LEU A 146 -5.52 -12.21 3.88
C LEU A 146 -6.25 -13.11 2.89
N PHE A 147 -5.97 -12.94 1.60
CA PHE A 147 -6.68 -13.66 0.53
C PHE A 147 -6.24 -15.12 0.38
N ALA A 148 -5.05 -15.49 0.90
CA ALA A 148 -4.55 -16.86 0.87
C ALA A 148 -5.47 -17.86 1.61
N SER A 149 -6.25 -17.36 2.56
CA SER A 149 -7.21 -18.17 3.32
C SER A 149 -8.62 -18.20 2.72
N TRP A 150 -8.87 -17.42 1.67
CA TRP A 150 -10.20 -17.32 1.07
C TRP A 150 -10.44 -18.42 0.05
N ASP A 151 -11.66 -18.97 0.04
CA ASP A 151 -12.11 -19.84 -1.04
C ASP A 151 -12.45 -18.98 -2.27
N LEU A 152 -11.67 -19.15 -3.33
CA LEU A 152 -11.85 -18.37 -4.56
C LEU A 152 -13.19 -18.65 -5.26
N ASP A 153 -13.80 -19.83 -5.08
CA ASP A 153 -15.12 -20.13 -5.64
C ASP A 153 -16.21 -19.35 -4.90
N GLU A 154 -16.05 -19.12 -3.59
CA GLU A 154 -16.93 -18.24 -2.81
C GLU A 154 -16.72 -16.76 -3.18
N VAL A 155 -15.48 -16.33 -3.36
CA VAL A 155 -15.17 -14.97 -3.86
C VAL A 155 -15.83 -14.73 -5.21
N ARG A 156 -15.71 -15.70 -6.15
CA ARG A 156 -16.39 -15.63 -7.46
C ARG A 156 -17.91 -15.64 -7.33
N ALA A 157 -18.46 -16.42 -6.40
CA ALA A 157 -19.90 -16.42 -6.11
C ALA A 157 -20.38 -15.03 -5.70
N VAL A 158 -19.66 -14.37 -4.80
CA VAL A 158 -19.98 -13.03 -4.33
C VAL A 158 -19.83 -11.99 -5.46
N LEU A 159 -18.67 -11.97 -6.12
CA LEU A 159 -18.35 -10.90 -7.08
C LEU A 159 -19.10 -11.03 -8.39
N GLN A 160 -19.26 -12.25 -8.92
CA GLN A 160 -19.86 -12.46 -10.24
C GLN A 160 -21.35 -12.81 -10.20
N ARG A 161 -21.84 -13.42 -9.10
CA ARG A 161 -23.24 -13.87 -8.99
C ARG A 161 -24.04 -13.18 -7.90
N ASP A 162 -23.41 -12.26 -7.14
CA ASP A 162 -24.02 -11.56 -6.00
C ASP A 162 -24.53 -12.51 -4.89
N GLU A 163 -23.89 -13.69 -4.79
CA GLU A 163 -24.20 -14.71 -3.80
C GLU A 163 -23.31 -14.52 -2.56
N TRP A 164 -23.86 -13.93 -1.52
CA TRP A 164 -23.14 -13.71 -0.27
C TRP A 164 -23.15 -14.98 0.57
N ALA A 165 -22.08 -15.73 0.53
CA ALA A 165 -21.98 -17.09 1.09
C ALA A 165 -21.89 -17.15 2.61
N GLY A 166 -22.20 -16.08 3.34
CA GLY A 166 -22.15 -16.09 4.80
C GLY A 166 -20.73 -16.09 5.39
N HIS A 167 -19.72 -15.77 4.60
CA HIS A 167 -18.35 -15.56 5.03
C HIS A 167 -18.17 -14.12 5.52
N PRO A 168 -18.20 -13.87 6.84
CA PRO A 168 -18.24 -12.52 7.38
C PRO A 168 -16.98 -11.69 7.02
N VAL A 169 -15.83 -12.33 6.86
CA VAL A 169 -14.58 -11.63 6.51
C VAL A 169 -14.62 -11.17 5.05
N ILE A 170 -15.05 -12.03 4.12
CA ILE A 170 -15.18 -11.68 2.69
C ILE A 170 -16.21 -10.54 2.54
N GLU A 171 -17.36 -10.66 3.18
CA GLU A 171 -18.40 -9.64 3.14
C GLU A 171 -17.89 -8.30 3.72
N GLN A 172 -17.22 -8.33 4.86
CA GLN A 172 -16.70 -7.13 5.52
C GLN A 172 -15.70 -6.38 4.63
N VAL A 173 -14.93 -7.07 3.81
CA VAL A 173 -13.93 -6.47 2.93
C VAL A 173 -14.53 -6.05 1.59
N LEU A 174 -15.33 -6.90 0.95
CA LEU A 174 -15.81 -6.67 -0.41
C LEU A 174 -17.04 -5.76 -0.50
N ARG A 175 -17.96 -5.83 0.48
CA ARG A 175 -19.19 -5.02 0.42
C ARG A 175 -18.90 -3.52 0.39
N PRO A 176 -18.06 -2.93 1.27
CA PRO A 176 -17.74 -1.50 1.19
C PRO A 176 -17.10 -1.09 -0.13
N ALA A 177 -16.27 -1.95 -0.73
CA ALA A 177 -15.63 -1.70 -2.01
C ALA A 177 -16.65 -1.65 -3.16
N ILE A 178 -17.57 -2.62 -3.18
CA ILE A 178 -18.65 -2.69 -4.19
C ILE A 178 -19.62 -1.52 -4.04
N ASP A 179 -20.00 -1.19 -2.80
CA ASP A 179 -20.89 -0.05 -2.52
C ASP A 179 -20.25 1.28 -2.91
N ALA A 180 -18.91 1.36 -2.86
CA ALA A 180 -18.15 2.51 -3.36
C ALA A 180 -17.97 2.52 -4.89
N GLY A 181 -18.48 1.51 -5.60
CA GLY A 181 -18.47 1.44 -7.06
C GLY A 181 -17.22 0.78 -7.64
N ALA A 182 -16.47 -0.02 -6.87
CA ALA A 182 -15.35 -0.78 -7.40
C ALA A 182 -15.82 -1.81 -8.44
N ASP A 183 -15.02 -1.98 -9.49
CA ASP A 183 -15.27 -2.97 -10.52
C ASP A 183 -15.04 -4.39 -9.97
N ARG A 184 -16.05 -5.23 -10.06
CA ARG A 184 -16.06 -6.58 -9.47
C ARG A 184 -15.07 -7.54 -10.15
N ASP A 185 -14.90 -7.42 -11.46
CA ASP A 185 -13.96 -8.27 -12.21
C ASP A 185 -12.51 -7.88 -11.88
N VAL A 186 -12.26 -6.58 -11.70
CA VAL A 186 -10.97 -6.08 -11.24
C VAL A 186 -10.68 -6.53 -9.81
N LEU A 187 -11.66 -6.43 -8.88
CA LEU A 187 -11.46 -6.92 -7.51
C LEU A 187 -11.11 -8.41 -7.47
N LEU A 188 -11.81 -9.22 -8.29
CA LEU A 188 -11.51 -10.65 -8.41
C LEU A 188 -10.10 -10.88 -8.93
N ALA A 189 -9.71 -10.21 -10.01
CA ALA A 189 -8.39 -10.33 -10.60
C ALA A 189 -7.27 -9.95 -9.62
N VAL A 190 -7.44 -8.86 -8.85
CA VAL A 190 -6.49 -8.47 -7.78
C VAL A 190 -6.38 -9.56 -6.72
N ILE A 191 -7.50 -10.09 -6.23
CA ILE A 191 -7.50 -11.15 -5.21
C ILE A 191 -6.77 -12.39 -5.73
N GLU A 192 -7.09 -12.85 -6.95
CA GLU A 192 -6.48 -14.03 -7.57
C GLU A 192 -4.96 -13.86 -7.76
N GLY A 193 -4.50 -12.68 -8.14
CA GLY A 193 -3.09 -12.43 -8.42
C GLY A 193 -2.25 -12.17 -7.16
N VAL A 194 -2.85 -11.58 -6.10
CA VAL A 194 -2.14 -11.24 -4.85
C VAL A 194 -2.20 -12.38 -3.83
N ALA A 195 -3.18 -13.29 -3.92
CA ALA A 195 -3.36 -14.37 -2.96
C ALA A 195 -2.07 -15.18 -2.75
N GLY A 196 -1.63 -15.28 -1.49
CA GLY A 196 -0.40 -15.98 -1.12
C GLY A 196 0.90 -15.22 -1.38
N SER A 197 0.84 -13.96 -1.82
CA SER A 197 2.04 -13.12 -1.96
C SER A 197 2.79 -12.98 -0.64
N PRO A 198 4.12 -13.18 -0.64
CA PRO A 198 4.90 -13.13 0.60
C PRO A 198 5.00 -11.71 1.18
N LEU A 199 5.20 -11.60 2.49
CA LEU A 199 5.74 -10.41 3.13
C LEU A 199 7.22 -10.69 3.38
N ALA A 200 8.08 -10.04 2.61
CA ALA A 200 9.53 -10.25 2.69
C ALA A 200 10.28 -8.95 2.35
N ILE A 201 11.09 -8.50 3.27
CA ILE A 201 12.00 -7.36 3.06
C ILE A 201 13.42 -7.87 3.32
N PRO A 202 14.39 -7.59 2.44
CA PRO A 202 15.80 -7.93 2.68
C PRO A 202 16.29 -7.43 4.05
N ALA A 203 17.03 -8.25 4.77
CA ALA A 203 17.43 -7.99 6.16
C ALA A 203 18.33 -6.75 6.35
N ASP A 204 18.94 -6.27 5.29
CA ASP A 204 19.75 -5.04 5.27
C ASP A 204 18.93 -3.77 5.09
N ILE A 205 17.64 -3.88 4.79
CA ILE A 205 16.72 -2.74 4.74
C ILE A 205 16.06 -2.56 6.11
N PRO A 206 16.36 -1.48 6.84
CA PRO A 206 15.73 -1.21 8.12
C PRO A 206 14.19 -1.14 7.98
N THR A 207 13.50 -1.87 8.85
CA THR A 207 12.04 -2.03 8.79
C THR A 207 11.39 -1.69 10.13
N LEU A 208 10.27 -0.97 10.08
CA LEU A 208 9.38 -0.71 11.22
C LEU A 208 8.02 -1.32 10.95
N PHE A 209 7.53 -2.15 11.87
CA PHE A 209 6.14 -2.61 11.88
C PHE A 209 5.24 -1.68 12.69
N VAL A 210 4.02 -1.42 12.20
CA VAL A 210 3.00 -0.70 12.95
C VAL A 210 1.67 -1.45 12.84
N ALA A 211 1.08 -1.80 13.98
CA ALA A 211 -0.16 -2.55 14.08
C ALA A 211 -1.14 -1.90 15.07
N GLY A 212 -2.42 -1.98 14.80
CA GLY A 212 -3.46 -1.65 15.77
C GLY A 212 -3.63 -2.77 16.79
N GLU A 213 -3.87 -2.43 18.05
CA GLU A 213 -4.10 -3.42 19.11
C GLU A 213 -5.30 -4.33 18.83
N ASN A 214 -6.34 -3.77 18.19
CA ASN A 214 -7.58 -4.47 17.84
C ASN A 214 -7.65 -4.83 16.34
N ASP A 215 -6.54 -4.76 15.61
CA ASP A 215 -6.46 -5.12 14.21
C ASP A 215 -6.19 -6.63 14.06
N PRO A 216 -7.13 -7.41 13.48
CA PRO A 216 -6.92 -8.83 13.29
C PRO A 216 -5.99 -9.17 12.11
N VAL A 217 -5.79 -8.24 11.16
CA VAL A 217 -5.03 -8.48 9.93
C VAL A 217 -3.55 -8.77 10.19
N PRO A 218 -2.83 -7.98 11.04
CA PRO A 218 -1.43 -8.25 11.33
C PRO A 218 -1.21 -9.32 12.42
N ALA A 219 -2.12 -10.31 12.54
CA ALA A 219 -1.93 -11.40 13.51
C ALA A 219 -0.53 -12.03 13.33
N GLY A 220 0.16 -12.28 14.45
CA GLY A 220 1.52 -12.82 14.44
C GLY A 220 2.64 -11.80 14.17
N VAL A 221 2.35 -10.53 13.96
CA VAL A 221 3.35 -9.49 13.66
C VAL A 221 4.40 -9.34 14.76
N GLN A 222 4.08 -9.60 16.04
CA GLN A 222 5.03 -9.53 17.13
C GLN A 222 6.18 -10.55 16.94
N GLN A 223 5.83 -11.78 16.59
CA GLN A 223 6.84 -12.82 16.33
C GLN A 223 7.62 -12.49 15.06
N LEU A 224 6.94 -12.05 14.01
CA LEU A 224 7.58 -11.66 12.76
C LEU A 224 8.61 -10.53 12.96
N ALA A 225 8.26 -9.50 13.73
CA ALA A 225 9.17 -8.40 14.05
C ALA A 225 10.42 -8.89 14.81
N LEU A 226 10.24 -9.80 15.78
CA LEU A 226 11.35 -10.43 16.50
C LEU A 226 12.25 -11.23 15.56
N ASP A 227 11.66 -12.05 14.68
CA ASP A 227 12.39 -12.89 13.72
C ASP A 227 13.23 -12.05 12.74
N TRP A 228 12.74 -10.86 12.39
CA TRP A 228 13.43 -9.92 11.50
C TRP A 228 14.38 -8.98 12.25
N GLY A 229 14.36 -8.96 13.58
CA GLY A 229 15.09 -7.96 14.36
C GLY A 229 14.64 -6.53 14.11
N ALA A 230 13.36 -6.37 13.76
CA ALA A 230 12.73 -5.10 13.42
C ALA A 230 11.95 -4.53 14.61
N ASP A 231 11.79 -3.20 14.62
CA ASP A 231 10.96 -2.53 15.62
C ASP A 231 9.46 -2.74 15.34
N LEU A 232 8.65 -2.81 16.41
CA LEU A 232 7.21 -2.88 16.35
C LEU A 232 6.58 -1.79 17.23
N VAL A 233 5.67 -1.02 16.65
CA VAL A 233 4.81 -0.08 17.38
C VAL A 233 3.36 -0.58 17.33
N THR A 234 2.79 -0.86 18.50
CA THR A 234 1.36 -1.20 18.64
C THR A 234 0.58 0.05 19.02
N ILE A 235 -0.48 0.36 18.27
CA ILE A 235 -1.33 1.53 18.50
C ILE A 235 -2.55 1.11 19.34
N PRO A 236 -2.65 1.58 20.60
CA PRO A 236 -3.70 1.14 21.52
C PRO A 236 -5.10 1.46 21.00
N GLY A 237 -6.02 0.49 21.15
CA GLY A 237 -7.44 0.63 20.87
C GLY A 237 -7.80 0.82 19.39
N ARG A 238 -6.86 0.61 18.45
CA ARG A 238 -7.09 0.82 17.02
C ARG A 238 -7.29 -0.50 16.28
N ASP A 239 -8.27 -0.50 15.38
CA ASP A 239 -8.52 -1.53 14.37
C ASP A 239 -7.76 -1.23 13.06
N HIS A 240 -8.00 -2.04 12.02
CA HIS A 240 -7.32 -1.92 10.72
C HIS A 240 -7.48 -0.54 10.07
N VAL A 241 -8.68 0.02 10.09
CA VAL A 241 -8.95 1.32 9.44
C VAL A 241 -8.48 2.49 10.30
N SER A 242 -8.77 2.45 11.59
CA SER A 242 -8.44 3.54 12.52
C SER A 242 -6.94 3.62 12.85
N THR A 243 -6.18 2.55 12.67
CA THR A 243 -4.71 2.56 12.77
C THR A 243 -4.11 3.49 11.72
N LEU A 244 -4.54 3.38 10.47
CA LEU A 244 -4.06 4.22 9.37
C LEU A 244 -4.19 5.72 9.66
N THR A 245 -5.28 6.12 10.33
CA THR A 245 -5.55 7.53 10.63
C THR A 245 -4.91 8.02 11.93
N ALA A 246 -4.31 7.12 12.72
CA ALA A 246 -3.78 7.45 14.03
C ALA A 246 -2.57 8.39 13.95
N ARG A 247 -2.59 9.46 14.75
CA ARG A 247 -1.44 10.38 14.86
C ARG A 247 -0.18 9.64 15.33
N ALA A 248 -0.33 8.69 16.26
CA ALA A 248 0.78 7.90 16.78
C ALA A 248 1.50 7.10 15.68
N PHE A 249 0.76 6.55 14.71
CA PHE A 249 1.36 5.87 13.56
C PHE A 249 2.18 6.86 12.71
N LYS A 250 1.62 8.01 12.36
CA LYS A 250 2.32 9.04 11.58
C LYS A 250 3.61 9.49 12.28
N THR A 251 3.54 9.74 13.59
CA THR A 251 4.70 10.13 14.38
C THR A 251 5.78 9.05 14.36
N ALA A 252 5.45 7.80 14.66
CA ALA A 252 6.40 6.69 14.65
C ALA A 252 7.06 6.49 13.28
N ALA A 253 6.27 6.55 12.20
CA ALA A 253 6.79 6.41 10.84
C ALA A 253 7.74 7.57 10.48
N ILE A 254 7.37 8.82 10.77
CA ILE A 254 8.20 10.00 10.46
C ILE A 254 9.51 9.96 11.25
N GLU A 255 9.47 9.63 12.55
CA GLU A 255 10.66 9.48 13.39
C GLU A 255 11.59 8.37 12.90
N PHE A 256 11.03 7.23 12.48
CA PHE A 256 11.82 6.13 11.93
C PHE A 256 12.47 6.48 10.59
N LEU A 257 11.81 7.29 9.76
CA LEU A 257 12.30 7.69 8.44
C LEU A 257 13.22 8.92 8.47
N ALA A 258 13.48 9.49 9.61
CA ALA A 258 14.35 10.64 9.78
C ALA A 258 15.84 10.33 9.58
#